data_5492ac7fd1e2a7240c8c86b575d03ae6
#
_entry.id   5492ac7fd1e2a7240c8c86b575d03ae6
#
_cell.length_a   1.000
_cell.length_b   1.000
_cell.length_c   1.000
_cell.angle_alpha   90.00
_cell.angle_beta   90.00
_cell.angle_gamma   90.00
#
_symmetry.space_group_name_H-M   'P 1'
#
loop_
_entity.id
_entity.type
_entity.pdbx_description
1 polymer ?
#
loop_
_entity_poly.entity_id
_entity_poly.type
_entity_poly.pdbx_seq_one_letter_code
_entity_poly.pdbx_strand_id
1 'polypeptide(L)'
;IPLFSKPVQLGNKLYVDGGVGMPLAPLPEELPFVTKKPVYILTRDKNYRKKHIHKIERALLSMMLGGSYPKINELMATIPERYNEKVEELLQREKEGRAFIIRPEHSVHVSRTERNIHKLRNLYEEGRRIGESRFDEMLRWLCNA
;
A
#
# COMPACT_ATOMS: atom_id res chain seq x y z
N ILE A 1 2.34 -4.40 -11.40
CA ILE A 1 2.93 -3.15 -11.90
C ILE A 1 2.92 -3.24 -13.41
N PRO A 2 2.27 -2.31 -14.15
CA PRO A 2 2.05 -2.42 -15.59
C PRO A 2 3.32 -2.59 -16.46
N LEU A 3 4.48 -2.18 -15.95
CA LEU A 3 5.78 -2.39 -16.61
C LEU A 3 6.38 -3.79 -16.34
N PHE A 4 5.92 -4.48 -15.28
CA PHE A 4 6.45 -5.78 -14.88
C PHE A 4 5.45 -6.94 -15.02
N SER A 5 4.17 -6.63 -15.13
CA SER A 5 3.12 -7.64 -15.34
C SER A 5 2.20 -7.22 -16.49
N LYS A 6 1.92 -8.17 -17.37
CA LYS A 6 0.96 -7.95 -18.46
C LYS A 6 -0.46 -7.88 -17.88
N PRO A 7 -1.36 -7.08 -18.49
CA PRO A 7 -2.78 -7.13 -18.16
C PRO A 7 -3.31 -8.55 -18.32
N VAL A 8 -4.19 -8.97 -17.44
CA VAL A 8 -4.86 -10.27 -17.50
C VAL A 8 -6.23 -10.09 -18.13
N GLN A 9 -6.54 -10.84 -19.16
CA GLN A 9 -7.84 -10.84 -19.79
C GLN A 9 -8.77 -11.81 -19.07
N LEU A 10 -9.93 -11.29 -18.62
CA LEU A 10 -11.03 -12.09 -18.06
C LEU A 10 -12.31 -11.73 -18.82
N GLY A 11 -12.81 -12.67 -19.64
CA GLY A 11 -13.88 -12.39 -20.59
C GLY A 11 -13.48 -11.31 -21.58
N ASN A 12 -14.28 -10.26 -21.69
CA ASN A 12 -14.03 -9.12 -22.60
C ASN A 12 -13.33 -7.94 -21.93
N LYS A 13 -12.81 -8.10 -20.70
CA LYS A 13 -12.16 -7.03 -19.93
C LYS A 13 -10.70 -7.35 -19.64
N LEU A 14 -9.89 -6.29 -19.62
CA LEU A 14 -8.49 -6.37 -19.20
C LEU A 14 -8.36 -5.84 -17.76
N TYR A 15 -7.63 -6.58 -16.96
CA TYR A 15 -7.38 -6.26 -15.55
C TYR A 15 -5.90 -6.01 -15.34
N VAL A 16 -5.60 -5.03 -14.50
CA VAL A 16 -4.25 -4.70 -14.03
C VAL A 16 -4.17 -4.81 -12.51
N ASP A 17 -2.97 -4.72 -11.94
CA ASP A 17 -2.75 -4.69 -10.50
C ASP A 17 -3.62 -3.63 -9.82
N GLY A 18 -4.38 -4.05 -8.81
CA GLY A 18 -5.26 -3.17 -8.02
C GLY A 18 -4.55 -1.99 -7.37
N GLY A 19 -3.25 -2.10 -7.08
CA GLY A 19 -2.42 -1.02 -6.56
C GLY A 19 -2.26 0.17 -7.50
N VAL A 20 -2.64 0.05 -8.79
CA VAL A 20 -2.73 1.18 -9.72
C VAL A 20 -3.92 2.06 -9.38
N GLY A 21 -5.08 1.46 -9.13
CA GLY A 21 -6.29 2.16 -8.73
C GLY A 21 -6.27 2.58 -7.26
N MET A 22 -5.80 1.70 -6.39
CA MET A 22 -5.77 1.86 -4.93
C MET A 22 -4.37 1.52 -4.38
N PRO A 23 -3.48 2.50 -4.27
CA PRO A 23 -2.06 2.27 -3.93
C PRO A 23 -1.80 1.89 -2.47
N LEU A 24 -2.82 2.00 -1.61
CA LEU A 24 -2.83 1.56 -0.22
C LEU A 24 -4.18 0.90 0.09
N ALA A 25 -4.30 0.25 1.26
CA ALA A 25 -5.57 -0.36 1.70
C ALA A 25 -6.72 0.67 1.71
N PRO A 26 -7.96 0.24 1.39
CA PRO A 26 -9.11 1.14 1.37
C PRO A 26 -9.43 1.69 2.77
N LEU A 27 -9.94 2.91 2.81
CA LEU A 27 -10.53 3.48 4.01
C LEU A 27 -11.93 2.89 4.24
N PRO A 28 -12.47 2.92 5.48
CA PRO A 28 -13.79 2.35 5.79
C PRO A 28 -14.91 2.84 4.87
N GLU A 29 -14.92 4.11 4.52
CA GLU A 29 -15.91 4.74 3.63
C GLU A 29 -15.78 4.35 2.15
N GLU A 30 -14.65 3.77 1.75
CA GLU A 30 -14.41 3.24 0.41
C GLU A 30 -14.84 1.77 0.27
N LEU A 31 -15.25 1.14 1.40
CA LEU A 31 -15.70 -0.25 1.43
C LEU A 31 -17.21 -0.35 1.16
N PRO A 32 -17.68 -1.42 0.51
CA PRO A 32 -19.10 -1.65 0.29
C PRO A 32 -19.86 -2.11 1.53
N PHE A 33 -19.23 -2.11 2.71
CA PHE A 33 -19.79 -2.52 3.98
C PHE A 33 -19.28 -1.62 5.11
N VAL A 34 -20.06 -1.54 6.20
CA VAL A 34 -19.73 -0.69 7.36
C VAL A 34 -18.63 -1.35 8.19
N THR A 35 -17.55 -0.63 8.45
CA THR A 35 -16.44 -1.03 9.32
C THR A 35 -16.26 0.03 10.41
N LYS A 36 -16.45 -0.36 11.67
CA LYS A 36 -16.32 0.58 12.81
C LYS A 36 -14.88 0.65 13.34
N LYS A 37 -14.17 -0.47 13.31
CA LYS A 37 -12.82 -0.62 13.90
C LYS A 37 -11.86 -1.26 12.90
N PRO A 38 -11.33 -0.50 11.95
CA PRO A 38 -10.38 -1.01 10.96
C PRO A 38 -9.01 -1.22 11.58
N VAL A 39 -8.43 -2.41 11.35
CA VAL A 39 -7.03 -2.72 11.64
C VAL A 39 -6.25 -2.74 10.33
N TYR A 40 -5.20 -1.95 10.25
CA TYR A 40 -4.32 -1.88 9.08
C TYR A 40 -2.97 -2.52 9.38
N ILE A 41 -2.54 -3.43 8.52
CA ILE A 41 -1.20 -4.01 8.55
C ILE A 41 -0.41 -3.42 7.40
N LEU A 42 0.55 -2.55 7.70
CA LEU A 42 1.36 -1.86 6.71
C LEU A 42 2.74 -2.51 6.60
N THR A 43 3.28 -2.55 5.38
CA THR A 43 4.61 -3.11 5.09
C THR A 43 5.73 -2.08 5.11
N ARG A 44 5.41 -0.83 5.46
CA ARG A 44 6.36 0.30 5.53
C ARG A 44 6.25 0.99 6.87
N ASP A 45 7.37 1.55 7.33
CA ASP A 45 7.43 2.35 8.55
C ASP A 45 6.63 3.65 8.45
N LYS A 46 6.45 4.31 9.59
CA LYS A 46 5.64 5.53 9.72
C LYS A 46 6.11 6.69 8.84
N ASN A 47 7.41 6.79 8.61
CA ASN A 47 8.03 7.93 7.92
C ASN A 47 8.16 7.69 6.41
N TYR A 48 7.87 6.47 5.96
CA TYR A 48 7.98 6.15 4.54
C TYR A 48 6.99 6.95 3.72
N ARG A 49 7.50 7.62 2.69
CA ARG A 49 6.72 8.28 1.64
C ARG A 49 7.26 7.88 0.27
N LYS A 50 6.36 7.72 -0.68
CA LYS A 50 6.75 7.50 -2.07
C LYS A 50 7.28 8.80 -2.65
N LYS A 51 8.40 8.71 -3.38
CA LYS A 51 8.96 9.84 -4.12
C LYS A 51 8.09 10.16 -5.34
N HIS A 52 7.98 11.44 -5.67
CA HIS A 52 7.32 11.86 -6.91
C HIS A 52 7.99 11.23 -8.14
N ILE A 53 7.18 10.93 -9.15
CA ILE A 53 7.68 10.43 -10.42
C ILE A 53 8.39 11.59 -11.15
N HIS A 54 9.63 11.36 -11.55
CA HIS A 54 10.39 12.36 -12.31
C HIS A 54 9.77 12.62 -13.69
N LYS A 55 9.97 13.83 -14.22
CA LYS A 55 9.43 14.26 -15.53
C LYS A 55 9.77 13.27 -16.65
N ILE A 56 10.98 12.72 -16.65
CA ILE A 56 11.45 11.74 -17.64
C ILE A 56 10.67 10.43 -17.54
N GLU A 57 10.49 9.91 -16.30
CA GLU A 57 9.71 8.68 -16.05
C GLU A 57 8.25 8.87 -16.46
N ARG A 58 7.68 10.05 -16.18
CA ARG A 58 6.32 10.41 -16.57
C ARG A 58 6.17 10.49 -18.09
N ALA A 59 7.14 11.06 -18.79
CA ALA A 59 7.16 11.11 -20.25
C ALA A 59 7.25 9.70 -20.86
N LEU A 60 8.09 8.84 -20.29
CA LEU A 60 8.22 7.45 -20.72
C LEU A 60 6.94 6.66 -20.51
N LEU A 61 6.30 6.80 -19.34
CA LEU A 61 4.99 6.21 -19.07
C LEU A 61 3.92 6.68 -20.06
N SER A 62 3.91 7.98 -20.37
CA SER A 62 2.96 8.56 -21.32
C SER A 62 3.20 8.04 -22.74
N MET A 63 4.44 7.85 -23.14
CA MET A 63 4.78 7.28 -24.44
C MET A 63 4.36 5.80 -24.55
N MET A 64 4.52 5.03 -23.46
CA MET A 64 4.20 3.59 -23.44
C MET A 64 2.70 3.29 -23.30
N LEU A 65 1.97 4.08 -22.53
CA LEU A 65 0.60 3.79 -22.12
C LEU A 65 -0.42 4.84 -22.59
N GLY A 66 0.02 6.07 -22.84
CA GLY A 66 -0.85 7.22 -23.07
C GLY A 66 -1.79 7.06 -24.27
N GLY A 67 -1.30 6.43 -25.34
CA GLY A 67 -2.11 6.21 -26.56
C GLY A 67 -3.16 5.10 -26.39
N SER A 68 -2.81 4.01 -25.69
CA SER A 68 -3.68 2.83 -25.57
C SER A 68 -4.49 2.82 -24.29
N TYR A 69 -3.94 3.39 -23.19
CA TYR A 69 -4.56 3.33 -21.85
C TYR A 69 -4.41 4.65 -21.09
N PRO A 70 -5.03 5.76 -21.54
CA PRO A 70 -4.83 7.09 -20.96
C PRO A 70 -5.20 7.17 -19.47
N LYS A 71 -6.28 6.50 -19.04
CA LYS A 71 -6.67 6.42 -17.63
C LYS A 71 -5.65 5.69 -16.75
N ILE A 72 -5.07 4.59 -17.25
CA ILE A 72 -4.03 3.86 -16.51
C ILE A 72 -2.77 4.72 -16.39
N ASN A 73 -2.39 5.44 -17.45
CA ASN A 73 -1.27 6.37 -17.42
C ASN A 73 -1.45 7.47 -16.36
N GLU A 74 -2.62 8.09 -16.31
CA GLU A 74 -2.96 9.10 -15.31
C GLU A 74 -2.89 8.52 -13.88
N LEU A 75 -3.53 7.38 -13.64
CA LEU A 75 -3.51 6.70 -12.35
C LEU A 75 -2.09 6.34 -11.90
N MET A 76 -1.25 5.87 -12.82
CA MET A 76 0.15 5.55 -12.50
C MET A 76 0.96 6.79 -12.17
N ALA A 77 0.76 7.88 -12.90
CA ALA A 77 1.47 9.13 -12.68
C ALA A 77 1.17 9.76 -11.31
N THR A 78 0.02 9.44 -10.72
CA THR A 78 -0.45 9.98 -9.42
C THR A 78 -0.36 8.97 -8.26
N ILE A 79 0.21 7.78 -8.48
CA ILE A 79 0.38 6.77 -7.41
C ILE A 79 1.10 7.33 -6.17
N PRO A 80 2.25 8.05 -6.29
CA PRO A 80 2.96 8.53 -5.12
C PRO A 80 2.13 9.48 -4.27
N GLU A 81 1.47 10.44 -4.91
CA GLU A 81 0.63 11.45 -4.26
C GLU A 81 -0.53 10.78 -3.52
N ARG A 82 -1.30 9.96 -4.23
CA ARG A 82 -2.45 9.25 -3.65
C ARG A 82 -2.05 8.28 -2.53
N TYR A 83 -0.87 7.65 -2.64
CA TYR A 83 -0.34 6.83 -1.55
C TYR A 83 -0.01 7.67 -0.32
N ASN A 84 0.69 8.79 -0.51
CA ASN A 84 1.12 9.65 0.59
C ASN A 84 -0.08 10.30 1.29
N GLU A 85 -1.07 10.77 0.54
CA GLU A 85 -2.33 11.32 1.09
C GLU A 85 -3.05 10.29 1.97
N LYS A 86 -3.18 9.04 1.49
CA LYS A 86 -3.78 7.97 2.30
C LYS A 86 -2.96 7.63 3.55
N VAL A 87 -1.64 7.69 3.49
CA VAL A 87 -0.80 7.49 4.67
C VAL A 87 -1.08 8.58 5.71
N GLU A 88 -1.16 9.85 5.30
CA GLU A 88 -1.49 10.95 6.23
C GLU A 88 -2.87 10.76 6.86
N GLU A 89 -3.88 10.39 6.07
CA GLU A 89 -5.22 10.09 6.56
C GLU A 89 -5.21 8.95 7.59
N LEU A 90 -4.48 7.85 7.32
CA LEU A 90 -4.36 6.74 8.27
C LEU A 90 -3.64 7.14 9.56
N LEU A 91 -2.59 7.96 9.46
CA LEU A 91 -1.88 8.49 10.64
C LEU A 91 -2.78 9.38 11.50
N GLN A 92 -3.63 10.17 10.87
CA GLN A 92 -4.59 11.00 11.59
C GLN A 92 -5.65 10.13 12.28
N ARG A 93 -6.20 9.13 11.60
CA ARG A 93 -7.16 8.17 12.19
C ARG A 93 -6.57 7.38 13.36
N GLU A 94 -5.30 6.99 13.26
CA GLU A 94 -4.59 6.34 14.35
C GLU A 94 -4.50 7.25 15.59
N LYS A 95 -4.12 8.53 15.42
CA LYS A 95 -4.07 9.52 16.50
C LYS A 95 -5.42 9.75 17.18
N GLU A 96 -6.50 9.70 16.40
CA GLU A 96 -7.88 9.88 16.87
C GLU A 96 -8.49 8.59 17.43
N GLY A 97 -7.74 7.49 17.47
CA GLY A 97 -8.25 6.19 17.93
C GLY A 97 -9.28 5.54 17.00
N ARG A 98 -9.44 6.04 15.76
CA ARG A 98 -10.38 5.55 14.76
C ARG A 98 -9.82 4.43 13.88
N ALA A 99 -8.53 4.12 13.99
CA ALA A 99 -7.87 3.01 13.33
C ALA A 99 -6.76 2.44 14.20
N PHE A 100 -6.52 1.14 14.11
CA PHE A 100 -5.36 0.48 14.70
C PHE A 100 -4.37 0.13 13.59
N ILE A 101 -3.09 0.49 13.76
CA ILE A 101 -2.08 0.27 12.72
C ILE A 101 -0.93 -0.57 13.27
N ILE A 102 -0.65 -1.70 12.59
CA ILE A 102 0.54 -2.52 12.80
C ILE A 102 1.48 -2.25 11.62
N ARG A 103 2.74 -1.90 11.91
CA ARG A 103 3.73 -1.56 10.89
C ARG A 103 5.15 -1.77 11.40
N PRO A 104 6.16 -1.88 10.50
CA PRO A 104 7.56 -1.89 10.89
C PRO A 104 7.93 -0.64 11.71
N GLU A 105 8.75 -0.82 12.73
CA GLU A 105 9.30 0.27 13.54
C GLU A 105 10.38 1.04 12.78
N HIS A 106 11.12 0.35 11.94
CA HIS A 106 12.23 0.87 11.14
C HIS A 106 12.03 0.66 9.65
N SER A 107 12.80 1.38 8.85
CA SER A 107 12.75 1.27 7.39
C SER A 107 13.13 -0.14 6.92
N VAL A 108 12.29 -0.70 6.06
CA VAL A 108 12.50 -2.02 5.47
C VAL A 108 13.48 -1.92 4.29
N HIS A 109 14.66 -2.52 4.43
CA HIS A 109 15.74 -2.51 3.45
C HIS A 109 15.76 -3.76 2.55
N VAL A 110 14.60 -4.32 2.24
CA VAL A 110 14.47 -5.48 1.35
C VAL A 110 13.86 -5.02 0.02
N SER A 111 14.52 -5.36 -1.08
CA SER A 111 14.04 -5.01 -2.43
C SER A 111 12.85 -5.88 -2.84
N ARG A 112 12.06 -5.42 -3.83
CA ARG A 112 10.93 -6.19 -4.39
C ARG A 112 11.37 -7.49 -5.09
N THR A 113 12.62 -7.54 -5.54
CA THR A 113 13.22 -8.67 -6.25
C THR A 113 14.29 -9.36 -5.41
N GLU A 114 14.24 -9.21 -4.07
CA GLU A 114 15.19 -9.82 -3.17
C GLU A 114 15.12 -11.35 -3.28
N ARG A 115 16.29 -11.97 -3.38
CA ARG A 115 16.45 -13.44 -3.45
C ARG A 115 17.27 -14.01 -2.33
N ASN A 116 17.85 -13.14 -1.49
CA ASN A 116 18.62 -13.58 -0.32
C ASN A 116 17.66 -14.11 0.76
N ILE A 117 17.70 -15.43 0.95
CA ILE A 117 16.81 -16.15 1.87
C ILE A 117 16.97 -15.70 3.32
N HIS A 118 18.19 -15.33 3.73
CA HIS A 118 18.45 -14.84 5.09
C HIS A 118 17.80 -13.47 5.33
N LYS A 119 17.89 -12.55 4.35
CA LYS A 119 17.21 -11.25 4.45
C LYS A 119 15.70 -11.41 4.49
N LEU A 120 15.14 -12.31 3.68
CA LEU A 120 13.70 -12.57 3.67
C LEU A 120 13.24 -13.20 4.98
N ARG A 121 14.00 -14.14 5.53
CA ARG A 121 13.71 -14.75 6.83
C ARG A 121 13.76 -13.73 7.96
N ASN A 122 14.80 -12.89 8.01
CA ASN A 122 14.91 -11.84 9.03
C ASN A 122 13.73 -10.87 8.98
N LEU A 123 13.30 -10.47 7.77
CA LEU A 123 12.12 -9.62 7.59
C LEU A 123 10.83 -10.31 8.07
N TYR A 124 10.69 -11.61 7.80
CA TYR A 124 9.56 -12.41 8.27
C TYR A 124 9.52 -12.47 9.81
N GLU A 125 10.64 -12.79 10.45
CA GLU A 125 10.72 -12.88 11.92
C GLU A 125 10.50 -11.51 12.57
N GLU A 126 10.99 -10.43 11.98
CA GLU A 126 10.69 -9.07 12.43
C GLU A 126 9.18 -8.77 12.37
N GLY A 127 8.55 -9.07 11.23
CA GLY A 127 7.12 -8.87 11.06
C GLY A 127 6.28 -9.68 12.04
N ARG A 128 6.67 -10.94 12.27
CA ARG A 128 6.05 -11.82 13.25
C ARG A 128 6.17 -11.25 14.68
N ARG A 129 7.37 -10.87 15.10
CA ARG A 129 7.63 -10.27 16.41
C ARG A 129 6.78 -9.01 16.64
N ILE A 130 6.70 -8.13 15.64
CA ILE A 130 5.87 -6.92 15.71
C ILE A 130 4.39 -7.28 15.86
N GLY A 131 3.90 -8.23 15.05
CA GLY A 131 2.53 -8.71 15.14
C GLY A 131 2.19 -9.27 16.52
N GLU A 132 3.05 -10.14 17.06
CA GLU A 132 2.89 -10.73 18.40
C GLU A 132 2.92 -9.65 19.49
N SER A 133 3.85 -8.71 19.44
CA SER A 133 3.97 -7.64 20.45
C SER A 133 2.78 -6.66 20.48
N ARG A 134 2.10 -6.48 19.35
CA ARG A 134 0.95 -5.58 19.22
C ARG A 134 -0.41 -6.26 19.39
N PHE A 135 -0.42 -7.59 19.46
CA PHE A 135 -1.65 -8.38 19.42
C PHE A 135 -2.60 -8.07 20.58
N ASP A 136 -2.12 -8.11 21.82
CA ASP A 136 -2.94 -7.84 23.01
C ASP A 136 -3.47 -6.41 23.05
N GLU A 137 -2.67 -5.45 22.59
CA GLU A 137 -3.10 -4.06 22.47
C GLU A 137 -4.22 -3.92 21.44
N MET A 138 -4.06 -4.56 20.30
CA MET A 138 -5.09 -4.60 19.25
C MET A 138 -6.39 -5.21 19.78
N LEU A 139 -6.33 -6.33 20.48
CA LEU A 139 -7.52 -6.96 21.06
C LEU A 139 -8.22 -6.02 22.06
N ARG A 140 -7.48 -5.40 22.96
CA ARG A 140 -8.06 -4.41 23.89
C ARG A 140 -8.71 -3.25 23.13
N TRP A 141 -8.06 -2.73 22.11
CA TRP A 141 -8.62 -1.66 21.29
C TRP A 141 -9.89 -2.11 20.55
N LEU A 142 -9.96 -3.34 20.07
CA LEU A 142 -11.16 -3.89 19.44
C LEU A 142 -12.32 -4.08 20.43
N CYS A 143 -12.04 -4.46 21.67
CA CYS A 143 -13.06 -4.72 22.70
C CYS A 143 -13.57 -3.46 23.39
N ASN A 144 -12.78 -2.38 23.48
CA ASN A 144 -13.14 -1.12 24.15
C ASN A 144 -13.99 -0.22 23.23
N ALA A 145 -15.17 -0.67 22.84
CA ALA A 145 -16.11 0.09 22.01
C ALA A 145 -17.31 0.56 22.82
#